data_db030941fc7713fa40cbe2c9d1ddeb78
#
_entry.id   db030941fc7713fa40cbe2c9d1ddeb78
#
_cell.length_a   1.000
_cell.length_b   1.000
_cell.length_c   1.000
_cell.angle_alpha   90.00
_cell.angle_beta   90.00
_cell.angle_gamma   90.00
#
_symmetry.space_group_name_H-M   'P 1'
#
loop_
_entity.id
_entity.type
_entity.pdbx_description
1 polymer ?
#
loop_
_entity_poly.entity_id
_entity_poly.type
_entity_poly.pdbx_seq_one_letter_code
_entity_poly.pdbx_strand_id
1 'polypeptide(L)' 'EQARQAFTIVATRYGDHRKAPDAVYKLGVTLDRLGDKEQARGRMETVVRDYPNTSAAELAKKYLDSSNG' A
#
# COMPACT_ATOMS: atom_id res chain seq x y z
N GLU A 1 -4.41 5.54 13.85
CA GLU A 1 -4.23 6.79 13.14
C GLU A 1 -2.77 7.20 13.03
N GLN A 2 -2.04 7.15 14.12
CA GLN A 2 -0.63 7.54 14.10
C GLN A 2 0.20 6.59 13.25
N ALA A 3 -0.09 5.30 13.27
CA ALA A 3 0.62 4.33 12.44
C ALA A 3 0.40 4.63 10.95
N ARG A 4 -0.84 4.97 10.57
CA ARG A 4 -1.16 5.32 9.20
C ARG A 4 -0.39 6.56 8.76
N GLN A 5 -0.35 7.59 9.61
CA GLN A 5 0.36 8.80 9.29
C GLN A 5 1.86 8.57 9.17
N ALA A 6 2.43 7.73 10.05
CA ALA A 6 3.84 7.42 10.01
C ALA A 6 4.23 6.73 8.70
N PHE A 7 3.44 5.73 8.27
CA PHE A 7 3.72 5.06 7.01
C PHE A 7 3.59 6.00 5.81
N THR A 8 2.59 6.87 5.85
CA THR A 8 2.39 7.85 4.78
C THR A 8 3.58 8.80 4.68
N ILE A 9 4.09 9.26 5.82
CA ILE A 9 5.25 10.14 5.85
C ILE A 9 6.48 9.44 5.25
N VAL A 10 6.71 8.19 5.63
CA VAL A 10 7.84 7.42 5.10
C VAL A 10 7.72 7.28 3.59
N ALA A 11 6.56 6.88 3.09
CA ALA A 11 6.35 6.69 1.66
C ALA A 11 6.53 7.97 0.87
N THR A 12 6.17 9.12 1.45
CA THR A 12 6.22 10.40 0.77
C THR A 12 7.60 11.07 0.89
N ARG A 13 8.18 11.01 2.08
CA ARG A 13 9.37 11.81 2.40
C ARG A 13 10.65 11.24 1.80
N TYR A 14 10.83 9.92 1.85
CA TYR A 14 12.08 9.33 1.41
C TYR A 14 12.20 9.18 -0.09
N GLY A 15 11.08 9.01 -0.79
CA GLY A 15 11.08 8.95 -2.25
C GLY A 15 11.95 7.86 -2.85
N ASP A 16 12.38 6.90 -2.06
CA ASP A 16 13.21 5.81 -2.54
C ASP A 16 12.33 4.82 -3.30
N HIS A 17 12.53 4.73 -4.61
CA HIS A 17 11.69 3.90 -5.47
C HIS A 17 11.74 2.42 -5.11
N ARG A 18 12.79 1.97 -4.42
CA ARG A 18 12.88 0.57 -4.00
C ARG A 18 12.08 0.30 -2.74
N LYS A 19 12.00 1.30 -1.85
CA LYS A 19 11.32 1.15 -0.55
C LYS A 19 9.92 1.74 -0.53
N ALA A 20 9.68 2.75 -1.36
CA ALA A 20 8.38 3.42 -1.36
C ALA A 20 7.21 2.46 -1.68
N PRO A 21 7.30 1.59 -2.70
CA PRO A 21 6.19 0.67 -2.96
C PRO A 21 5.94 -0.28 -1.79
N ASP A 22 7.00 -0.76 -1.13
CA ASP A 22 6.85 -1.63 0.03
C ASP A 22 6.18 -0.90 1.18
N ALA A 23 6.57 0.35 1.42
CA ALA A 23 5.98 1.17 2.48
C ALA A 23 4.50 1.44 2.23
N VAL A 24 4.13 1.74 0.98
CA VAL A 24 2.73 1.96 0.63
C VAL A 24 1.93 0.66 0.78
N TYR A 25 2.49 -0.47 0.37
CA TYR A 25 1.85 -1.76 0.56
C TYR A 25 1.60 -2.03 2.05
N LYS A 26 2.61 -1.81 2.88
CA LYS A 26 2.47 -2.01 4.32
C LYS A 26 1.42 -1.09 4.93
N LEU A 27 1.35 0.14 4.44
CA LEU A 27 0.30 1.06 4.87
C LEU A 27 -1.07 0.47 4.55
N GLY A 28 -1.24 -0.06 3.35
CA GLY A 28 -2.48 -0.70 2.96
C GLY A 28 -2.85 -1.86 3.86
N VAL A 29 -1.88 -2.71 4.20
CA VAL A 29 -2.11 -3.83 5.11
C VAL A 29 -2.53 -3.33 6.50
N THR A 30 -1.87 -2.28 6.98
CA THR A 30 -2.22 -1.68 8.27
C THR A 30 -3.65 -1.16 8.27
N LEU A 31 -4.03 -0.46 7.22
CA LEU A 31 -5.39 0.07 7.09
C LEU A 31 -6.43 -1.07 7.07
N ASP A 32 -6.11 -2.17 6.39
CA ASP A 32 -6.99 -3.32 6.36
C ASP A 32 -7.20 -3.89 7.77
N ARG A 33 -6.13 -4.00 8.53
CA ARG A 33 -6.20 -4.50 9.90
C ARG A 33 -6.99 -3.59 10.82
N LEU A 34 -6.95 -2.28 10.54
CA LEU A 34 -7.72 -1.30 11.31
C LEU A 34 -9.20 -1.26 10.89
N GLY A 35 -9.56 -2.04 9.88
CA GLY A 35 -10.93 -2.08 9.40
C GLY A 35 -11.25 -1.07 8.33
N ASP A 36 -10.27 -0.29 7.89
CA ASP A 36 -10.46 0.73 6.85
C ASP A 36 -10.12 0.12 5.49
N LYS A 37 -11.00 -0.76 5.03
CA LYS A 37 -10.74 -1.52 3.81
C LYS A 37 -10.79 -0.66 2.56
N GLU A 38 -11.57 0.39 2.58
CA GLU A 38 -11.66 1.29 1.43
C GLU A 38 -10.33 1.99 1.18
N GLN A 39 -9.72 2.55 2.24
CA GLN A 39 -8.41 3.17 2.11
C GLN A 39 -7.32 2.15 1.85
N ALA A 40 -7.42 0.96 2.44
CA ALA A 40 -6.47 -0.10 2.18
C ALA A 40 -6.42 -0.42 0.69
N ARG A 41 -7.59 -0.58 0.07
CA ARG A 41 -7.68 -0.82 -1.37
C ARG A 41 -7.06 0.32 -2.16
N GLY A 42 -7.33 1.57 -1.77
CA GLY A 42 -6.75 2.73 -2.45
C GLY A 42 -5.23 2.71 -2.44
N ARG A 43 -4.63 2.30 -1.33
CA ARG A 43 -3.17 2.20 -1.26
C ARG A 43 -2.64 1.08 -2.14
N MET A 44 -3.32 -0.05 -2.17
CA MET A 44 -2.92 -1.16 -3.05
C MET A 44 -3.00 -0.75 -4.51
N GLU A 45 -4.06 -0.05 -4.90
CA GLU A 45 -4.20 0.46 -6.27
C GLU A 45 -3.07 1.43 -6.61
N THR A 46 -2.67 2.27 -5.67
CA THR A 46 -1.55 3.19 -5.86
C THR A 46 -0.26 2.43 -6.16
N VAL A 47 0.01 1.35 -5.42
CA VAL A 47 1.21 0.55 -5.65
C VAL A 47 1.19 -0.05 -7.05
N VAL A 48 0.08 -0.61 -7.46
CA VAL A 48 -0.04 -1.22 -8.79
C VAL A 48 0.10 -0.17 -9.90
N ARG A 49 -0.49 1.00 -9.70
CA ARG A 49 -0.47 2.06 -10.72
C ARG A 49 0.90 2.72 -10.84
N ASP A 50 1.50 3.08 -9.71
CA ASP A 50 2.72 3.89 -9.70
C ASP A 50 3.99 3.06 -9.71
N TYR A 51 3.92 1.81 -9.25
CA TYR A 51 5.09 0.93 -9.15
C TYR A 51 4.78 -0.45 -9.73
N PRO A 52 4.37 -0.54 -11.00
CA PRO A 52 3.81 -1.79 -11.55
C PRO A 52 4.80 -2.94 -11.66
N ASN A 53 6.10 -2.64 -11.68
CA ASN A 53 7.13 -3.67 -11.88
C ASN A 53 7.83 -4.08 -10.60
N THR A 54 7.12 -3.99 -9.46
CA THR A 54 7.69 -4.32 -8.16
C THR A 54 6.99 -5.53 -7.55
N SER A 55 7.68 -6.21 -6.63
CA SER A 55 7.06 -7.31 -5.90
C SER A 55 5.91 -6.82 -5.03
N ALA A 56 6.01 -5.60 -4.52
CA ALA A 56 4.91 -5.00 -3.76
C ALA A 56 3.65 -4.88 -4.63
N ALA A 57 3.82 -4.53 -5.91
CA ALA A 57 2.69 -4.45 -6.83
C ALA A 57 2.04 -5.81 -7.05
N GLU A 58 2.83 -6.87 -7.13
CA GLU A 58 2.29 -8.22 -7.26
C GLU A 58 1.48 -8.60 -6.04
N LEU A 59 1.99 -8.31 -4.85
CA LEU A 59 1.25 -8.56 -3.61
C LEU A 59 -0.02 -7.72 -3.55
N ALA A 60 0.07 -6.47 -3.98
CA ALA A 60 -1.10 -5.58 -4.00
C ALA A 60 -2.18 -6.10 -4.96
N LYS A 61 -1.77 -6.62 -6.12
CA LYS A 61 -2.72 -7.23 -7.05
C LYS A 61 -3.44 -8.41 -6.44
N LYS A 62 -2.70 -9.26 -5.72
CA LYS A 62 -3.29 -10.39 -5.04
C LYS A 62 -4.31 -9.95 -3.99
N TYR A 63 -3.96 -8.90 -3.25
CA TYR A 63 -4.88 -8.34 -2.26
C TYR A 63 -6.16 -7.85 -2.93
N LEU A 64 -6.02 -7.09 -4.03
CA LEU A 64 -7.18 -6.55 -4.74
C LEU A 64 -8.07 -7.65 -5.30
N ASP A 65 -7.45 -8.69 -5.86
CA ASP A 65 -8.21 -9.83 -6.38
C ASP A 65 -8.99 -10.53 -5.29
N SER A 66 -8.37 -10.74 -4.13
CA SER A 66 -9.02 -11.38 -3.00
C SER A 66 -10.18 -10.54 -2.47
N SER A 67 -10.00 -9.23 -2.39
CA SER A 67 -11.05 -8.37 -1.83
C SER A 67 -12.21 -8.15 -2.80
N ASN A 68 -11.97 -8.36 -4.10
CA ASN A 68 -13.03 -8.24 -5.10
C ASN A 68 -13.77 -9.55 -5.33
N GLY A 69 -13.16 -10.63 -4.90
CA GLY A 69 -13.74 -11.95 -5.08
C GLY A 69 -14.80 -12.25 -4.09
#